data_b8cbeb810543c04cbb1967d1b6425820
#
_entry.id   b8cbeb810543c04cbb1967d1b6425820
#
_cell.length_a   1.000
_cell.length_b   1.000
_cell.length_c   1.000
_cell.angle_alpha   90.00
_cell.angle_beta   90.00
_cell.angle_gamma   90.00
#
_symmetry.space_group_name_H-M   'P 1'
#
loop_
_entity.id
_entity.type
_entity.pdbx_description
1 polymer ?
#
loop_
_entity_poly.entity_id
_entity_poly.type
_entity_poly.pdbx_seq_one_letter_code
_entity_poly.pdbx_strand_id
1 'polypeptide(L)'
;MKHELVYINEYRLSLDYSVEEGLKPFKEEVLDALHGAHKDFDVNDQMFSGGMDSTFILRSLLELGITPQLHTLSFSKDQTDYDCLRAKEQCKKFGVQEPEFFYLDKYDFFKHVDILTHEKGVAFPTLHCYYVDYFLSKMADKKFFCGMSCEYRTSKGVITMNVAPPAIKRANPDRLYGFDSSKTFLAFVNNPIFKNNFLEENQMTESYGENIWRIRDLIYSDCYPEIGIIPKKCPEDTYISAHFHEHKMPTIKRLHPAIFLMRPFYFNAKDYFSKGA
;
A
#
# COMPACT_ATOMS: atom_id res chain seq x y z
N MET A 1 -11.89 4.16 20.17
CA MET A 1 -10.99 2.99 20.11
C MET A 1 -10.33 3.00 18.72
N LYS A 2 -9.02 2.88 18.64
CA LYS A 2 -8.32 2.86 17.35
C LYS A 2 -8.66 1.55 16.64
N HIS A 3 -9.35 1.63 15.51
CA HIS A 3 -9.71 0.50 14.65
C HIS A 3 -8.57 0.06 13.73
N GLU A 4 -7.34 0.30 14.14
CA GLU A 4 -6.14 -0.04 13.38
C GLU A 4 -5.79 -1.51 13.55
N LEU A 5 -5.09 -2.07 12.57
CA LEU A 5 -4.41 -3.35 12.74
C LEU A 5 -3.48 -3.26 13.93
N VAL A 6 -3.74 -4.08 14.96
CA VAL A 6 -2.99 -4.01 16.20
C VAL A 6 -1.72 -4.85 16.08
N TYR A 7 -0.59 -4.23 16.39
CA TYR A 7 0.67 -4.96 16.52
C TYR A 7 0.70 -5.72 17.84
N ILE A 8 0.72 -7.04 17.77
CA ILE A 8 0.96 -7.88 18.92
C ILE A 8 2.44 -8.25 18.92
N ASN A 9 3.16 -7.90 20.00
CA ASN A 9 4.57 -8.18 20.17
C ASN A 9 5.37 -7.75 18.95
N GLU A 10 5.76 -6.53 18.87
CA GLU A 10 6.63 -5.89 17.86
C GLU A 10 6.59 -6.41 16.40
N TYR A 11 6.07 -7.62 16.14
CA TYR A 11 6.18 -8.36 14.88
C TYR A 11 4.90 -9.09 14.44
N ARG A 12 3.79 -8.96 15.17
CA ARG A 12 2.52 -9.61 14.81
C ARG A 12 1.43 -8.57 14.55
N LEU A 13 0.74 -8.72 13.44
CA LEU A 13 -0.52 -8.05 13.18
C LEU A 13 -1.67 -8.95 13.66
N SER A 14 -2.66 -8.38 14.31
CA SER A 14 -3.90 -9.06 14.62
C SER A 14 -5.09 -8.29 14.05
N LEU A 15 -6.15 -9.02 13.72
CA LEU A 15 -7.44 -8.43 13.40
C LEU A 15 -8.26 -8.28 14.68
N ASP A 16 -8.90 -7.14 14.81
CA ASP A 16 -9.94 -6.93 15.80
C ASP A 16 -11.28 -7.35 15.20
N TYR A 17 -11.73 -8.56 15.53
CA TYR A 17 -13.02 -9.07 15.08
C TYR A 17 -14.22 -8.43 15.80
N SER A 18 -14.02 -7.70 16.87
CA SER A 18 -15.12 -7.00 17.56
C SER A 18 -15.76 -5.90 16.72
N VAL A 19 -15.10 -5.51 15.62
CA VAL A 19 -15.60 -4.49 14.69
C VAL A 19 -16.56 -5.05 13.63
N GLU A 20 -16.84 -6.36 13.60
CA GLU A 20 -17.80 -6.94 12.64
C GLU A 20 -19.21 -6.42 12.83
N GLU A 21 -19.58 -6.13 14.07
CA GLU A 21 -20.86 -5.51 14.39
C GLU A 21 -20.88 -4.07 13.88
N GLY A 22 -21.78 -3.78 12.92
CA GLY A 22 -21.89 -2.45 12.30
C GLY A 22 -20.92 -2.18 11.18
N LEU A 23 -20.32 -3.24 10.57
CA LEU A 23 -19.44 -3.11 9.43
C LEU A 23 -20.19 -2.52 8.22
N LYS A 24 -19.65 -1.47 7.65
CA LYS A 24 -20.17 -0.82 6.44
C LYS A 24 -19.61 -1.49 5.16
N PRO A 25 -20.20 -1.20 3.98
CA PRO A 25 -19.59 -1.56 2.70
C PRO A 25 -18.16 -1.05 2.59
N PHE A 26 -17.30 -1.80 1.87
CA PHE A 26 -15.87 -1.50 1.76
C PHE A 26 -15.57 -0.05 1.39
N LYS A 27 -16.28 0.50 0.39
CA LYS A 27 -16.12 1.89 -0.03
C LYS A 27 -16.35 2.88 1.12
N GLU A 28 -17.40 2.66 1.90
CA GLU A 28 -17.76 3.54 3.02
C GLU A 28 -16.72 3.48 4.15
N GLU A 29 -16.21 2.28 4.49
CA GLU A 29 -15.13 2.14 5.47
C GLU A 29 -13.84 2.82 5.01
N VAL A 30 -13.55 2.80 3.71
CA VAL A 30 -12.42 3.55 3.15
C VAL A 30 -12.64 5.05 3.26
N LEU A 31 -13.83 5.55 2.90
CA LEU A 31 -14.14 6.98 3.00
C LEU A 31 -14.05 7.47 4.45
N ASP A 32 -14.59 6.70 5.40
CA ASP A 32 -14.50 7.04 6.84
C ASP A 32 -13.03 7.11 7.31
N ALA A 33 -12.20 6.15 6.90
CA ALA A 33 -10.79 6.12 7.28
C ALA A 33 -10.01 7.31 6.71
N LEU A 34 -10.22 7.65 5.43
CA LEU A 34 -9.55 8.77 4.78
C LEU A 34 -10.04 10.12 5.33
N HIS A 35 -11.35 10.24 5.58
CA HIS A 35 -11.91 11.45 6.20
C HIS A 35 -11.36 11.66 7.62
N GLY A 36 -11.30 10.58 8.42
CA GLY A 36 -10.69 10.63 9.75
C GLY A 36 -9.22 11.07 9.69
N ALA A 37 -8.44 10.51 8.76
CA ALA A 37 -7.04 10.91 8.59
C ALA A 37 -6.90 12.40 8.22
N HIS A 38 -7.73 12.90 7.31
CA HIS A 38 -7.73 14.31 6.96
C HIS A 38 -8.13 15.21 8.14
N LYS A 39 -9.24 14.87 8.82
CA LYS A 39 -9.82 15.71 9.86
C LYS A 39 -9.01 15.70 11.16
N ASP A 40 -8.58 14.51 11.60
CA ASP A 40 -8.00 14.34 12.94
C ASP A 40 -6.48 14.53 12.93
N PHE A 41 -5.83 14.32 11.79
CA PHE A 41 -4.37 14.39 11.65
C PHE A 41 -3.88 15.42 10.63
N ASP A 42 -4.77 16.20 10.01
CA ASP A 42 -4.44 17.23 9.01
C ASP A 42 -3.61 16.68 7.84
N VAL A 43 -4.03 15.51 7.29
CA VAL A 43 -3.38 14.92 6.13
C VAL A 43 -3.93 15.56 4.86
N ASN A 44 -3.06 16.28 4.13
CA ASN A 44 -3.43 17.02 2.93
C ASN A 44 -2.58 16.66 1.71
N ASP A 45 -1.54 15.86 1.89
CA ASP A 45 -0.64 15.44 0.82
C ASP A 45 -0.87 13.95 0.48
N GLN A 46 -0.64 13.56 -0.76
CA GLN A 46 -0.75 12.16 -1.20
C GLN A 46 0.50 11.73 -1.98
N MET A 47 1.07 10.57 -1.62
CA MET A 47 2.03 9.87 -2.47
C MET A 47 1.29 9.24 -3.65
N PHE A 48 1.58 9.70 -4.87
CA PHE A 48 0.79 9.38 -6.05
C PHE A 48 1.66 8.85 -7.19
N SER A 49 1.53 7.60 -7.53
CA SER A 49 2.21 6.96 -8.67
C SER A 49 1.29 6.76 -9.89
N GLY A 50 0.03 7.21 -9.80
CA GLY A 50 -0.99 6.90 -10.81
C GLY A 50 -1.33 5.41 -10.91
N GLY A 51 -0.80 4.56 -10.03
CA GLY A 51 -1.16 3.14 -9.92
C GLY A 51 -2.54 2.94 -9.29
N MET A 52 -3.04 1.70 -9.35
CA MET A 52 -4.41 1.38 -8.93
C MET A 52 -4.72 1.85 -7.51
N ASP A 53 -3.86 1.54 -6.54
CA ASP A 53 -4.09 1.91 -5.13
C ASP A 53 -4.09 3.42 -4.92
N SER A 54 -3.09 4.12 -5.46
CA SER A 54 -2.99 5.58 -5.31
C SER A 54 -4.11 6.31 -6.05
N THR A 55 -4.57 5.79 -7.19
CA THR A 55 -5.69 6.34 -7.94
C THR A 55 -7.02 6.12 -7.21
N PHE A 56 -7.20 4.95 -6.59
CA PHE A 56 -8.36 4.66 -5.76
C PHE A 56 -8.46 5.62 -4.55
N ILE A 57 -7.35 5.88 -3.85
CA ILE A 57 -7.30 6.86 -2.77
C ILE A 57 -7.64 8.26 -3.29
N LEU A 58 -7.01 8.71 -4.38
CA LEU A 58 -7.30 10.01 -4.96
C LEU A 58 -8.79 10.16 -5.26
N ARG A 59 -9.39 9.17 -5.93
CA ARG A 59 -10.81 9.22 -6.25
C ARG A 59 -11.71 9.26 -5.02
N SER A 60 -11.34 8.51 -3.98
CA SER A 60 -12.04 8.51 -2.69
C SER A 60 -11.95 9.87 -1.98
N LEU A 61 -10.78 10.50 -2.00
CA LEU A 61 -10.59 11.85 -1.45
C LEU A 61 -11.42 12.89 -2.21
N LEU A 62 -11.43 12.82 -3.54
CA LEU A 62 -12.25 13.72 -4.37
C LEU A 62 -13.75 13.56 -4.09
N GLU A 63 -14.24 12.35 -3.81
CA GLU A 63 -15.63 12.12 -3.39
C GLU A 63 -15.95 12.79 -2.05
N LEU A 64 -14.99 12.85 -1.14
CA LEU A 64 -15.09 13.57 0.12
C LEU A 64 -14.95 15.10 -0.04
N GLY A 65 -14.73 15.61 -1.24
CA GLY A 65 -14.45 17.04 -1.51
C GLY A 65 -13.04 17.46 -1.09
N ILE A 66 -12.14 16.50 -0.86
CA ILE A 66 -10.74 16.74 -0.49
C ILE A 66 -9.88 16.65 -1.73
N THR A 67 -9.18 17.72 -2.07
CA THR A 67 -8.20 17.74 -3.17
C THR A 67 -6.79 17.74 -2.58
N PRO A 68 -6.12 16.58 -2.51
CA PRO A 68 -4.79 16.51 -1.91
C PRO A 68 -3.72 17.14 -2.82
N GLN A 69 -2.63 17.64 -2.21
CA GLN A 69 -1.42 17.93 -2.95
C GLN A 69 -0.76 16.60 -3.34
N LEU A 70 -0.60 16.37 -4.63
CA LEU A 70 -0.05 15.11 -5.16
C LEU A 70 1.48 15.18 -5.27
N HIS A 71 2.16 14.10 -4.90
CA HIS A 71 3.61 13.97 -4.99
C HIS A 71 4.00 12.64 -5.62
N THR A 72 4.85 12.69 -6.63
CA THR A 72 5.33 11.50 -7.36
C THR A 72 6.85 11.41 -7.29
N LEU A 73 7.37 10.25 -6.93
CA LEU A 73 8.79 9.96 -7.04
C LEU A 73 9.16 9.70 -8.49
N SER A 74 10.13 10.44 -9.02
CA SER A 74 10.64 10.30 -10.38
C SER A 74 12.02 9.66 -10.37
N PHE A 75 12.22 8.70 -11.24
CA PHE A 75 13.52 8.04 -11.46
C PHE A 75 14.32 8.66 -12.60
N SER A 76 13.72 9.59 -13.33
CA SER A 76 14.35 10.35 -14.40
C SER A 76 14.23 11.86 -14.16
N LYS A 77 15.28 12.63 -14.51
CA LYS A 77 15.26 14.09 -14.32
C LYS A 77 14.24 14.79 -15.18
N ASP A 78 13.90 14.22 -16.32
CA ASP A 78 12.94 14.76 -17.28
C ASP A 78 11.51 14.25 -17.04
N GLN A 79 11.28 13.46 -15.98
CA GLN A 79 9.97 12.94 -15.58
C GLN A 79 9.29 12.11 -16.70
N THR A 80 10.08 11.37 -17.45
CA THR A 80 9.61 10.51 -18.54
C THR A 80 9.47 9.05 -18.13
N ASP A 81 9.76 8.71 -16.87
CA ASP A 81 9.54 7.38 -16.35
C ASP A 81 8.03 7.02 -16.27
N TYR A 82 7.77 5.73 -16.22
CA TYR A 82 6.43 5.18 -16.32
C TYR A 82 5.46 5.72 -15.26
N ASP A 83 5.92 5.82 -14.00
CA ASP A 83 5.07 6.31 -12.91
C ASP A 83 4.74 7.80 -13.09
N CYS A 84 5.68 8.61 -13.56
CA CYS A 84 5.43 10.02 -13.84
C CYS A 84 4.41 10.21 -14.98
N LEU A 85 4.57 9.47 -16.09
CA LEU A 85 3.65 9.55 -17.21
C LEU A 85 2.23 9.12 -16.81
N ARG A 86 2.13 8.02 -16.06
CA ARG A 86 0.86 7.51 -15.57
C ARG A 86 0.20 8.46 -14.58
N ALA A 87 0.98 9.05 -13.67
CA ALA A 87 0.46 10.04 -12.74
C ALA A 87 -0.13 11.26 -13.47
N LYS A 88 0.56 11.79 -14.48
CA LYS A 88 0.05 12.87 -15.33
C LYS A 88 -1.25 12.48 -16.03
N GLU A 89 -1.31 11.27 -16.59
CA GLU A 89 -2.51 10.76 -17.25
C GLU A 89 -3.72 10.69 -16.30
N GLN A 90 -3.53 10.15 -15.10
CA GLN A 90 -4.61 10.06 -14.11
C GLN A 90 -5.03 11.45 -13.62
N CYS A 91 -4.10 12.38 -13.39
CA CYS A 91 -4.44 13.75 -13.03
C CYS A 91 -5.30 14.44 -14.10
N LYS A 92 -4.93 14.29 -15.38
CA LYS A 92 -5.72 14.81 -16.50
C LYS A 92 -7.12 14.17 -16.53
N LYS A 93 -7.22 12.86 -16.29
CA LYS A 93 -8.48 12.12 -16.28
C LYS A 93 -9.45 12.63 -15.20
N PHE A 94 -8.93 12.91 -14.00
CA PHE A 94 -9.74 13.38 -12.87
C PHE A 94 -9.84 14.91 -12.76
N GLY A 95 -9.23 15.66 -13.68
CA GLY A 95 -9.27 17.12 -13.68
C GLY A 95 -8.58 17.76 -12.47
N VAL A 96 -7.56 17.09 -11.92
CA VAL A 96 -6.76 17.62 -10.81
C VAL A 96 -5.42 18.14 -11.31
N GLN A 97 -4.75 18.96 -10.48
CA GLN A 97 -3.41 19.47 -10.77
C GLN A 97 -2.40 18.32 -10.88
N GLU A 98 -1.45 18.44 -11.80
CA GLU A 98 -0.33 17.49 -11.91
C GLU A 98 0.46 17.41 -10.59
N PRO A 99 1.06 16.24 -10.28
CA PRO A 99 1.83 16.08 -9.06
C PRO A 99 3.09 16.95 -9.06
N GLU A 100 3.55 17.28 -7.86
CA GLU A 100 4.92 17.71 -7.66
C GLU A 100 5.85 16.49 -7.83
N PHE A 101 6.82 16.58 -8.77
CA PHE A 101 7.74 15.48 -9.06
C PHE A 101 9.02 15.63 -8.28
N PHE A 102 9.34 14.59 -7.52
CA PHE A 102 10.56 14.52 -6.75
C PHE A 102 11.55 13.54 -7.41
N TYR A 103 12.66 14.08 -7.94
CA TYR A 103 13.70 13.26 -8.55
C TYR A 103 14.50 12.49 -7.51
N LEU A 104 14.60 11.17 -7.67
CA LEU A 104 15.44 10.30 -6.87
C LEU A 104 16.87 10.34 -7.41
N ASP A 105 17.76 11.04 -6.71
CA ASP A 105 19.20 10.94 -6.99
C ASP A 105 19.74 9.60 -6.44
N LYS A 106 20.34 8.81 -7.32
CA LYS A 106 20.80 7.45 -6.98
C LYS A 106 21.84 7.43 -5.87
N TYR A 107 22.81 8.34 -5.93
CA TYR A 107 23.91 8.38 -4.94
C TYR A 107 23.38 8.77 -3.57
N ASP A 108 22.51 9.76 -3.53
CA ASP A 108 21.89 10.24 -2.31
C ASP A 108 20.95 9.16 -1.72
N PHE A 109 20.23 8.45 -2.57
CA PHE A 109 19.40 7.31 -2.16
C PHE A 109 20.23 6.18 -1.54
N PHE A 110 21.30 5.75 -2.18
CA PHE A 110 22.15 4.68 -1.64
C PHE A 110 22.84 5.11 -0.34
N LYS A 111 23.29 6.35 -0.24
CA LYS A 111 23.82 6.91 1.02
C LYS A 111 22.75 6.88 2.13
N HIS A 112 21.50 7.20 1.80
CA HIS A 112 20.38 7.10 2.75
C HIS A 112 20.15 5.68 3.22
N VAL A 113 20.16 4.70 2.30
CA VAL A 113 20.03 3.27 2.65
C VAL A 113 21.17 2.81 3.54
N ASP A 114 22.41 3.22 3.27
CA ASP A 114 23.57 2.89 4.11
C ASP A 114 23.43 3.43 5.54
N ILE A 115 23.02 4.69 5.67
CA ILE A 115 22.77 5.30 6.98
C ILE A 115 21.69 4.54 7.73
N LEU A 116 20.55 4.23 7.07
CA LEU A 116 19.47 3.47 7.69
C LEU A 116 19.94 2.10 8.18
N THR A 117 20.66 1.36 7.34
CA THR A 117 21.02 -0.04 7.62
C THR A 117 22.20 -0.15 8.58
N HIS A 118 23.25 0.63 8.39
CA HIS A 118 24.49 0.49 9.13
C HIS A 118 24.58 1.37 10.38
N GLU A 119 24.00 2.56 10.35
CA GLU A 119 24.07 3.46 11.50
C GLU A 119 22.82 3.36 12.40
N LYS A 120 21.63 3.24 11.80
CA LYS A 120 20.38 3.17 12.56
C LYS A 120 19.86 1.75 12.79
N GLY A 121 20.45 0.73 12.16
CA GLY A 121 20.03 -0.66 12.29
C GLY A 121 18.63 -0.95 11.74
N VAL A 122 18.12 -0.07 10.84
CA VAL A 122 16.80 -0.22 10.23
C VAL A 122 16.92 -0.90 8.88
N ALA A 123 16.22 -2.01 8.71
CA ALA A 123 16.14 -2.71 7.43
C ALA A 123 14.66 -2.93 7.04
N PHE A 124 14.33 -2.64 5.79
CA PHE A 124 13.00 -2.82 5.26
C PHE A 124 12.85 -4.12 4.45
N PRO A 125 11.64 -4.72 4.42
CA PRO A 125 11.41 -6.00 3.73
C PRO A 125 11.46 -5.90 2.21
N THR A 126 11.24 -4.72 1.65
CA THR A 126 11.24 -4.49 0.20
C THR A 126 11.95 -3.19 -0.16
N LEU A 127 12.47 -3.13 -1.39
CA LEU A 127 13.07 -1.91 -1.95
C LEU A 127 12.09 -0.74 -1.97
N HIS A 128 10.81 -1.02 -2.21
CA HIS A 128 9.76 -0.01 -2.21
C HIS A 128 9.65 0.74 -0.87
N CYS A 129 9.85 0.06 0.25
CA CYS A 129 9.87 0.73 1.56
C CYS A 129 11.04 1.72 1.69
N TYR A 130 12.20 1.41 1.12
CA TYR A 130 13.34 2.34 1.10
C TYR A 130 13.06 3.58 0.26
N TYR A 131 12.34 3.43 -0.87
CA TYR A 131 11.91 4.60 -1.66
C TYR A 131 10.97 5.51 -0.88
N VAL A 132 9.99 4.92 -0.21
CA VAL A 132 9.05 5.68 0.62
C VAL A 132 9.79 6.39 1.74
N ASP A 133 10.68 5.70 2.46
CA ASP A 133 11.45 6.30 3.55
C ASP A 133 12.38 7.42 3.07
N TYR A 134 13.07 7.19 1.95
CA TYR A 134 13.90 8.23 1.32
C TYR A 134 13.07 9.45 0.92
N PHE A 135 11.92 9.25 0.28
CA PHE A 135 11.01 10.32 -0.07
C PHE A 135 10.56 11.09 1.17
N LEU A 136 10.13 10.41 2.23
CA LEU A 136 9.74 11.02 3.49
C LEU A 136 10.89 11.81 4.14
N SER A 137 12.13 11.34 4.03
CA SER A 137 13.31 12.04 4.57
C SER A 137 13.55 13.38 3.91
N LYS A 138 13.07 13.58 2.67
CA LYS A 138 13.18 14.83 1.92
C LYS A 138 11.98 15.76 2.09
N MET A 139 10.87 15.24 2.58
CA MET A 139 9.62 15.96 2.79
C MET A 139 9.40 16.22 4.27
N ALA A 140 10.21 17.14 4.87
CA ALA A 140 10.13 17.41 6.30
C ALA A 140 8.69 17.71 6.75
N ASP A 141 8.27 17.06 7.82
CA ASP A 141 7.01 17.28 8.57
C ASP A 141 5.69 17.10 7.80
N LYS A 142 5.72 16.72 6.52
CA LYS A 142 4.51 16.42 5.76
C LYS A 142 3.93 15.05 6.11
N LYS A 143 2.60 14.96 6.12
CA LYS A 143 1.83 13.74 6.31
C LYS A 143 1.16 13.35 5.00
N PHE A 144 1.19 12.08 4.65
CA PHE A 144 0.77 11.62 3.34
C PHE A 144 -0.31 10.54 3.42
N PHE A 145 -1.29 10.64 2.54
CA PHE A 145 -2.05 9.47 2.13
C PHE A 145 -1.15 8.55 1.27
N CYS A 146 -1.17 7.26 1.56
CA CYS A 146 -0.32 6.28 0.90
C CYS A 146 -1.08 5.01 0.53
N GLY A 147 -0.98 4.59 -0.71
CA GLY A 147 -1.63 3.39 -1.26
C GLY A 147 -1.02 2.05 -0.85
N MET A 148 0.01 2.05 0.01
CA MET A 148 0.67 0.80 0.45
C MET A 148 -0.18 -0.06 1.40
N SER A 149 -1.39 0.36 1.71
CA SER A 149 -2.16 -0.15 2.85
C SER A 149 -2.71 -1.57 2.68
N CYS A 150 -2.90 -2.08 1.48
CA CYS A 150 -3.69 -3.29 1.26
C CYS A 150 -3.03 -4.28 0.29
N GLU A 151 -1.77 -4.59 0.48
CA GLU A 151 -1.15 -5.69 -0.25
C GLU A 151 -1.47 -7.03 0.44
N TYR A 152 -2.56 -7.65 0.05
CA TYR A 152 -2.91 -9.01 0.48
C TYR A 152 -2.40 -10.02 -0.53
N ARG A 153 -2.07 -11.21 -0.03
CA ARG A 153 -1.73 -12.39 -0.84
C ARG A 153 -2.58 -13.56 -0.41
N THR A 154 -3.06 -14.33 -1.37
CA THR A 154 -3.79 -15.56 -1.06
C THR A 154 -2.95 -16.78 -1.42
N SER A 155 -3.02 -17.79 -0.57
CA SER A 155 -2.47 -19.11 -0.85
C SER A 155 -3.30 -20.17 -0.14
N LYS A 156 -3.81 -21.14 -0.90
CA LYS A 156 -4.55 -22.29 -0.36
C LYS A 156 -5.69 -21.91 0.59
N GLY A 157 -6.43 -20.84 0.27
CA GLY A 157 -7.54 -20.37 1.10
C GLY A 157 -7.12 -19.51 2.30
N VAL A 158 -5.85 -19.17 2.43
CA VAL A 158 -5.35 -18.27 3.46
C VAL A 158 -4.97 -16.94 2.84
N ILE A 159 -5.45 -15.84 3.42
CA ILE A 159 -5.05 -14.49 3.06
C ILE A 159 -3.88 -14.10 3.96
N THR A 160 -2.80 -13.64 3.37
CA THR A 160 -1.67 -13.06 4.08
C THR A 160 -1.55 -11.59 3.73
N MET A 161 -1.32 -10.74 4.73
CA MET A 161 -1.01 -9.34 4.48
C MET A 161 0.50 -9.18 4.27
N ASN A 162 0.86 -8.33 3.30
CA ASN A 162 2.27 -7.98 3.10
C ASN A 162 2.79 -7.23 4.33
N VAL A 163 4.00 -7.57 4.78
CA VAL A 163 4.65 -6.92 5.94
C VAL A 163 5.30 -5.59 5.60
N ALA A 164 5.36 -5.21 4.33
CA ALA A 164 6.01 -3.97 3.90
C ALA A 164 5.30 -2.70 4.42
N PRO A 165 3.96 -2.55 4.27
CA PRO A 165 3.26 -1.38 4.79
C PRO A 165 3.42 -1.17 6.29
N PRO A 166 3.24 -2.19 7.15
CA PRO A 166 3.48 -2.04 8.57
C PRO A 166 4.91 -1.64 8.93
N ALA A 167 5.91 -2.19 8.22
CA ALA A 167 7.31 -1.87 8.50
C ALA A 167 7.64 -0.40 8.24
N ILE A 168 7.18 0.15 7.11
CA ILE A 168 7.44 1.56 6.77
C ILE A 168 6.66 2.52 7.67
N LYS A 169 5.41 2.19 8.04
CA LYS A 169 4.64 2.99 9.00
C LYS A 169 5.29 3.04 10.37
N ARG A 170 5.84 1.92 10.84
CA ARG A 170 6.55 1.86 12.11
C ARG A 170 7.81 2.73 12.12
N ALA A 171 8.54 2.75 11.02
CA ALA A 171 9.72 3.61 10.88
C ALA A 171 9.35 5.09 10.78
N ASN A 172 8.16 5.40 10.31
CA ASN A 172 7.64 6.76 10.09
C ASN A 172 6.27 6.93 10.75
N PRO A 173 6.18 6.83 12.08
CA PRO A 173 4.93 7.01 12.79
C PRO A 173 4.37 8.41 12.52
N ASP A 174 3.07 8.53 12.45
CA ASP A 174 2.33 9.78 12.25
C ASP A 174 2.61 10.50 10.91
N ARG A 175 3.18 9.81 9.93
CA ARG A 175 3.46 10.40 8.61
C ARG A 175 2.75 9.72 7.43
N LEU A 176 2.38 8.44 7.56
CA LEU A 176 1.72 7.67 6.51
C LEU A 176 0.32 7.25 6.94
N TYR A 177 -0.65 7.63 6.17
CA TYR A 177 -2.06 7.35 6.41
C TYR A 177 -2.66 6.64 5.21
N GLY A 178 -3.57 5.71 5.46
CA GLY A 178 -4.29 4.96 4.46
C GLY A 178 -5.58 4.45 5.06
N PHE A 179 -6.16 3.43 4.45
CA PHE A 179 -7.38 2.80 4.92
C PHE A 179 -7.14 1.38 5.46
N ASP A 180 -5.93 1.09 5.95
CA ASP A 180 -5.55 -0.19 6.55
C ASP A 180 -6.03 -0.29 8.01
N SER A 181 -7.25 -0.69 8.19
CA SER A 181 -7.85 -0.97 9.49
C SER A 181 -8.49 -2.35 9.51
N SER A 182 -8.82 -2.86 10.71
CA SER A 182 -9.58 -4.11 10.83
C SER A 182 -10.93 -4.01 10.14
N LYS A 183 -11.59 -2.85 10.18
CA LYS A 183 -12.87 -2.60 9.50
C LYS A 183 -12.74 -2.68 7.99
N THR A 184 -11.79 -1.95 7.41
CA THR A 184 -11.60 -1.96 5.95
C THR A 184 -11.15 -3.32 5.44
N PHE A 185 -10.33 -4.06 6.21
CA PHE A 185 -9.98 -5.43 5.85
C PHE A 185 -11.19 -6.35 5.86
N LEU A 186 -11.98 -6.34 6.94
CA LEU A 186 -13.17 -7.19 7.06
C LEU A 186 -14.23 -6.80 6.02
N ALA A 187 -14.41 -5.51 5.74
CA ALA A 187 -15.28 -5.04 4.67
C ALA A 187 -14.79 -5.51 3.28
N PHE A 188 -13.48 -5.51 3.05
CA PHE A 188 -12.89 -6.01 1.81
C PHE A 188 -13.16 -7.51 1.62
N VAL A 189 -12.88 -8.35 2.61
CA VAL A 189 -13.09 -9.80 2.49
C VAL A 189 -14.59 -10.18 2.49
N ASN A 190 -15.46 -9.35 3.09
CA ASN A 190 -16.90 -9.53 3.05
C ASN A 190 -17.54 -8.98 1.77
N ASN A 191 -16.81 -8.29 0.90
CA ASN A 191 -17.31 -7.80 -0.37
C ASN A 191 -17.79 -8.98 -1.25
N PRO A 192 -18.98 -8.90 -1.89
CA PRO A 192 -19.49 -9.96 -2.75
C PRO A 192 -18.52 -10.37 -3.88
N ILE A 193 -17.84 -9.41 -4.49
CA ILE A 193 -16.84 -9.68 -5.53
C ILE A 193 -15.71 -10.53 -4.96
N PHE A 194 -15.21 -10.19 -3.74
CA PHE A 194 -14.19 -11.00 -3.08
C PHE A 194 -14.69 -12.42 -2.83
N LYS A 195 -15.84 -12.56 -2.19
CA LYS A 195 -16.42 -13.87 -1.84
C LYS A 195 -16.62 -14.76 -3.06
N ASN A 196 -17.22 -14.23 -4.11
CA ASN A 196 -17.51 -14.99 -5.33
C ASN A 196 -16.22 -15.43 -6.02
N ASN A 197 -15.29 -14.53 -6.25
CA ASN A 197 -14.01 -14.87 -6.90
C ASN A 197 -13.15 -15.79 -6.02
N PHE A 198 -13.10 -15.55 -4.71
CA PHE A 198 -12.30 -16.37 -3.79
C PHE A 198 -12.85 -17.80 -3.66
N LEU A 199 -14.16 -17.98 -3.63
CA LEU A 199 -14.81 -19.31 -3.51
C LEU A 199 -14.74 -20.08 -4.84
N GLU A 200 -14.89 -19.41 -5.98
CA GLU A 200 -14.80 -20.03 -7.31
C GLU A 200 -13.36 -20.45 -7.64
N GLU A 201 -12.38 -19.68 -7.21
CA GLU A 201 -10.97 -19.93 -7.48
C GLU A 201 -10.31 -20.96 -6.54
N ASN A 202 -11.07 -21.72 -5.75
CA ASN A 202 -10.54 -22.87 -5.00
C ASN A 202 -9.92 -23.97 -5.91
N GLN A 203 -10.03 -23.82 -7.23
CA GLN A 203 -9.32 -24.58 -8.27
C GLN A 203 -7.98 -23.93 -8.67
N MET A 204 -7.53 -22.91 -7.95
CA MET A 204 -6.41 -22.06 -8.38
C MET A 204 -5.08 -22.77 -8.43
N THR A 205 -4.56 -22.70 -9.62
CA THR A 205 -3.18 -22.95 -10.00
C THR A 205 -2.19 -22.11 -9.16
N GLU A 206 -0.99 -22.64 -9.01
CA GLU A 206 0.10 -22.22 -8.13
C GLU A 206 0.70 -20.82 -8.35
N SER A 207 0.12 -19.93 -9.17
CA SER A 207 0.66 -18.60 -9.41
C SER A 207 0.31 -17.63 -8.28
N TYR A 208 1.28 -17.44 -7.42
CA TYR A 208 1.28 -16.50 -6.30
C TYR A 208 1.03 -15.06 -6.76
N GLY A 209 0.02 -14.40 -6.23
CA GLY A 209 -0.09 -12.94 -6.22
C GLY A 209 -0.95 -12.30 -7.31
N GLU A 210 -1.04 -12.85 -8.52
CA GLU A 210 -1.79 -12.20 -9.61
C GLU A 210 -3.28 -12.10 -9.37
N ASN A 211 -3.85 -13.09 -8.70
CA ASN A 211 -5.30 -13.20 -8.56
C ASN A 211 -5.87 -12.24 -7.51
N ILE A 212 -5.16 -12.00 -6.40
CA ILE A 212 -5.69 -11.09 -5.40
C ILE A 212 -5.62 -9.63 -5.87
N TRP A 213 -4.62 -9.28 -6.67
CA TRP A 213 -4.58 -7.96 -7.30
C TRP A 213 -5.73 -7.79 -8.29
N ARG A 214 -6.06 -8.84 -9.04
CA ARG A 214 -7.22 -8.83 -9.90
C ARG A 214 -8.52 -8.65 -9.12
N ILE A 215 -8.72 -9.37 -8.01
CA ILE A 215 -9.90 -9.20 -7.16
C ILE A 215 -9.95 -7.79 -6.57
N ARG A 216 -8.83 -7.28 -6.07
CA ARG A 216 -8.71 -5.89 -5.59
C ARG A 216 -9.08 -4.89 -6.68
N ASP A 217 -8.54 -5.05 -7.87
CA ASP A 217 -8.77 -4.15 -9.00
C ASP A 217 -10.24 -4.19 -9.44
N LEU A 218 -10.89 -5.36 -9.37
CA LEU A 218 -12.33 -5.50 -9.59
C LEU A 218 -13.16 -4.77 -8.52
N ILE A 219 -12.80 -4.90 -7.24
CA ILE A 219 -13.49 -4.21 -6.14
C ILE A 219 -13.30 -2.68 -6.26
N TYR A 220 -12.11 -2.22 -6.60
CA TYR A 220 -11.86 -0.79 -6.79
C TYR A 220 -12.62 -0.22 -8.00
N SER A 221 -12.71 -0.99 -9.09
CA SER A 221 -13.48 -0.61 -10.27
C SER A 221 -14.99 -0.69 -10.03
N ASP A 222 -15.46 -1.55 -9.14
CA ASP A 222 -16.86 -1.58 -8.71
C ASP A 222 -17.20 -0.34 -7.87
N CYS A 223 -16.30 0.05 -6.96
CA CYS A 223 -16.46 1.30 -6.19
C CYS A 223 -16.43 2.55 -7.07
N TYR A 224 -15.59 2.54 -8.10
CA TYR A 224 -15.35 3.66 -9.02
C TYR A 224 -15.11 3.17 -10.45
N PRO A 225 -16.18 2.95 -11.23
CA PRO A 225 -16.05 2.41 -12.60
C PRO A 225 -15.16 3.26 -13.51
N GLU A 226 -15.09 4.55 -13.25
CA GLU A 226 -14.25 5.48 -14.00
C GLU A 226 -12.74 5.25 -13.81
N ILE A 227 -12.28 4.58 -12.75
CA ILE A 227 -10.87 4.25 -12.59
C ILE A 227 -10.45 3.27 -13.69
N GLY A 228 -11.28 2.24 -13.93
CA GLY A 228 -10.95 1.13 -14.81
C GLY A 228 -9.85 0.24 -14.21
N ILE A 229 -9.29 -0.65 -15.02
CA ILE A 229 -8.17 -1.52 -14.61
C ILE A 229 -6.87 -0.87 -15.09
N ILE A 230 -6.02 -0.47 -14.17
CA ILE A 230 -4.71 0.10 -14.45
C ILE A 230 -3.68 -1.04 -14.51
N PRO A 231 -3.05 -1.31 -15.68
CA PRO A 231 -2.09 -2.39 -15.81
C PRO A 231 -0.91 -2.23 -14.84
N LYS A 232 -0.55 -3.33 -14.17
CA LYS A 232 0.63 -3.37 -13.30
C LYS A 232 1.86 -3.75 -14.13
N LYS A 233 2.40 -2.81 -14.90
CA LYS A 233 3.71 -2.94 -15.53
C LYS A 233 4.55 -1.75 -15.13
N CYS A 234 5.60 -1.99 -14.39
CA CYS A 234 6.60 -0.99 -14.08
C CYS A 234 7.96 -1.51 -14.58
N PRO A 235 8.36 -1.15 -15.82
CA PRO A 235 9.68 -1.53 -16.34
C PRO A 235 10.83 -1.01 -15.47
N GLU A 236 10.65 0.12 -14.80
CA GLU A 236 11.65 0.78 -13.95
C GLU A 236 11.88 0.03 -12.64
N ASP A 237 10.89 -0.68 -12.10
CA ASP A 237 11.10 -1.60 -10.97
C ASP A 237 12.17 -2.63 -11.29
N THR A 238 12.21 -3.07 -12.54
CA THR A 238 13.24 -3.97 -13.05
C THR A 238 14.61 -3.29 -13.10
N TYR A 239 14.65 -2.01 -13.50
CA TYR A 239 15.88 -1.24 -13.62
C TYR A 239 16.52 -0.95 -12.26
N ILE A 240 15.73 -0.53 -11.28
CA ILE A 240 16.25 -0.24 -9.93
C ILE A 240 16.54 -1.51 -9.17
N SER A 241 15.73 -2.54 -9.33
CA SER A 241 15.98 -3.88 -8.79
C SER A 241 17.30 -4.45 -9.33
N ALA A 242 17.56 -4.33 -10.64
CA ALA A 242 18.82 -4.71 -11.26
C ALA A 242 20.00 -3.92 -10.68
N HIS A 243 19.84 -2.61 -10.55
CA HIS A 243 20.87 -1.73 -9.98
C HIS A 243 21.14 -2.04 -8.50
N PHE A 244 20.11 -2.35 -7.73
CA PHE A 244 20.20 -2.78 -6.34
C PHE A 244 20.97 -4.10 -6.21
N HIS A 245 20.80 -5.00 -7.17
CA HIS A 245 21.54 -6.27 -7.24
C HIS A 245 22.99 -6.09 -7.70
N GLU A 246 23.24 -5.21 -8.67
CA GLU A 246 24.59 -4.90 -9.16
C GLU A 246 25.51 -4.33 -8.08
N HIS A 247 25.01 -3.44 -7.25
CA HIS A 247 25.78 -2.84 -6.17
C HIS A 247 25.91 -3.71 -4.92
N LYS A 248 25.50 -5.00 -5.00
CA LYS A 248 25.56 -5.95 -3.88
C LYS A 248 25.02 -5.36 -2.58
N MET A 249 24.04 -4.44 -2.73
CA MET A 249 23.40 -3.89 -1.55
C MET A 249 22.95 -5.05 -0.69
N PRO A 250 23.25 -5.02 0.61
CA PRO A 250 22.93 -6.13 1.47
C PRO A 250 21.43 -6.38 1.36
N THR A 251 21.09 -7.52 0.73
CA THR A 251 19.69 -7.94 0.76
C THR A 251 19.34 -8.08 2.24
N ILE A 252 18.21 -7.54 2.60
CA ILE A 252 17.61 -7.60 3.93
C ILE A 252 17.78 -8.98 4.60
N LYS A 253 17.79 -10.05 3.81
CA LYS A 253 18.09 -11.42 4.25
C LYS A 253 19.42 -11.59 5.02
N ARG A 254 20.38 -10.70 4.83
CA ARG A 254 21.70 -10.79 5.48
C ARG A 254 21.87 -9.82 6.65
N LEU A 255 21.03 -8.78 6.78
CA LEU A 255 21.27 -7.68 7.71
C LEU A 255 20.55 -7.77 9.04
N HIS A 256 19.39 -8.40 9.13
CA HIS A 256 18.66 -8.44 10.39
C HIS A 256 17.83 -9.72 10.57
N PRO A 257 18.21 -10.61 11.52
CA PRO A 257 17.40 -11.79 11.86
C PRO A 257 15.97 -11.45 12.28
N ALA A 258 15.76 -10.27 12.87
CA ALA A 258 14.45 -9.83 13.35
C ALA A 258 13.41 -9.61 12.23
N ILE A 259 13.83 -9.29 10.99
CA ILE A 259 12.90 -9.16 9.86
C ILE A 259 12.30 -10.50 9.46
N PHE A 260 13.03 -11.60 9.66
CA PHE A 260 12.51 -12.96 9.45
C PHE A 260 11.49 -13.38 10.51
N LEU A 261 11.46 -12.68 11.65
CA LEU A 261 10.47 -12.90 12.70
C LEU A 261 9.15 -12.16 12.45
N MET A 262 9.09 -11.26 11.45
CA MET A 262 7.83 -10.69 10.98
C MET A 262 7.03 -11.79 10.29
N ARG A 263 6.27 -12.53 11.07
CA ARG A 263 5.35 -13.53 10.52
C ARG A 263 4.24 -12.80 9.78
N PRO A 264 3.98 -13.16 8.51
CA PRO A 264 2.84 -12.61 7.80
C PRO A 264 1.57 -12.91 8.61
N PHE A 265 0.66 -11.96 8.58
CA PHE A 265 -0.68 -12.18 9.11
C PHE A 265 -1.36 -13.27 8.28
N TYR A 266 -1.94 -14.25 8.96
CA TYR A 266 -2.68 -15.33 8.33
C TYR A 266 -4.15 -15.21 8.68
N PHE A 267 -4.99 -14.98 7.67
CA PHE A 267 -6.43 -15.02 7.79
C PHE A 267 -6.94 -16.24 7.03
N ASN A 268 -7.50 -17.19 7.76
CA ASN A 268 -8.13 -18.36 7.13
C ASN A 268 -9.55 -18.01 6.69
N ALA A 269 -9.69 -17.63 5.44
CA ALA A 269 -10.98 -17.24 4.88
C ALA A 269 -12.00 -18.39 4.85
N LYS A 270 -11.54 -19.64 4.70
CA LYS A 270 -12.44 -20.81 4.75
C LYS A 270 -13.06 -20.96 6.13
N ASP A 271 -12.26 -20.90 7.19
CA ASP A 271 -12.75 -20.99 8.55
C ASP A 271 -13.65 -19.82 8.91
N TYR A 272 -13.34 -18.64 8.42
CA TYR A 272 -14.13 -17.42 8.64
C TYR A 272 -15.50 -17.53 8.02
N PHE A 273 -15.59 -17.89 6.74
CA PHE A 273 -16.86 -17.98 6.04
C PHE A 273 -17.70 -19.21 6.46
N SER A 274 -17.06 -20.27 7.01
CA SER A 274 -17.80 -21.44 7.49
C SER A 274 -18.51 -21.22 8.83
N LYS A 275 -18.11 -20.22 9.61
CA LYS A 275 -18.71 -19.88 10.91
C LYS A 275 -19.97 -19.03 10.80
N GLY A 276 -20.25 -18.46 9.65
CA GLY A 276 -21.42 -17.60 9.39
C GLY A 276 -22.47 -18.23 8.47
N ALA A 277 -22.39 -19.54 8.20
CA ALA A 277 -23.36 -20.29 7.40
C ALA A 277 -24.34 -21.07 8.30
#